data_73662edf54be358bb1cced37c8a59b1f
#
_entry.id   73662edf54be358bb1cced37c8a59b1f
#
_cell.length_a   1.000
_cell.length_b   1.000
_cell.length_c   1.000
_cell.angle_alpha   90.00
_cell.angle_beta   90.00
_cell.angle_gamma   90.00
#
_symmetry.space_group_name_H-M   'P 1'
#
loop_
_entity.id
_entity.type
_entity.pdbx_description
1 polymer ?
#
loop_
_entity_poly.entity_id
_entity_poly.type
_entity_poly.pdbx_seq_one_letter_code
_entity_poly.pdbx_strand_id
1 'polypeptide(L)'
;FFREILAFQQGKAGEFSSEQTRANSXTSRKLGDGGRDNLSEAGAERQGTAPSFNFPQITLWQRPXVTVKIAGQLKEALLDTGADDTVLEDINLPGKWKPKMIGGIGGFIKVRQYDQICIEICGKKAIGTVLVGPTPVNIIGRNMLTQVGCTLNFPISPIETVPVKLKPGMDGPKVKQWPLTEEKIKALTEICTEMEKEGKISKIGPENPYNTPVFAIKKKDSTKWRKLVDFRELNKRTQDFWEVQLGIPHPAGLKKKKSVTVLDVGDAYFSVPLDESFRKYTAFTIPSINNETPGIRYQYNVLPQGWKGSPAI
;
A
#
# COMPACT_ATOMS: atom_id res chain seq x y z
N PHE A 1 6.38 16.10 -12.80
CA PHE A 1 6.57 16.74 -14.10
C PHE A 1 7.46 15.96 -14.97
N PHE A 2 6.90 15.29 -15.92
CA PHE A 2 7.73 14.68 -16.92
C PHE A 2 7.80 15.59 -18.11
N ARG A 3 8.99 15.87 -18.46
CA ARG A 3 9.20 16.45 -19.76
C ARG A 3 9.11 15.32 -20.75
N GLU A 4 8.22 15.44 -21.68
CA GLU A 4 8.06 14.38 -22.65
C GLU A 4 9.38 14.00 -23.27
N ILE A 5 10.24 14.99 -23.45
CA ILE A 5 11.51 14.75 -24.08
C ILE A 5 12.41 13.89 -23.22
N LEU A 6 12.44 14.15 -21.93
CA LEU A 6 13.37 13.43 -21.06
C LEU A 6 12.85 12.08 -20.64
N ALA A 7 11.54 12.01 -20.36
CA ALA A 7 11.01 10.80 -19.74
C ALA A 7 10.82 9.67 -20.74
N PHE A 8 10.58 9.99 -22.01
CA PHE A 8 10.15 8.97 -22.93
C PHE A 8 10.93 9.00 -24.22
N GLN A 9 12.20 9.28 -24.12
CA GLN A 9 13.08 9.11 -25.28
C GLN A 9 13.14 7.64 -25.66
N GLN A 10 13.01 7.39 -26.96
CA GLN A 10 13.21 6.05 -27.47
C GLN A 10 14.70 5.83 -27.56
N GLY A 11 15.18 4.87 -26.80
CA GLY A 11 16.61 4.70 -26.77
C GLY A 11 17.01 3.26 -26.52
N LYS A 12 18.29 3.07 -26.42
CA LYS A 12 18.86 1.78 -26.13
C LYS A 12 18.78 1.52 -24.62
N ALA A 13 18.88 0.24 -24.29
CA ALA A 13 18.79 -0.16 -22.89
C ALA A 13 19.92 0.48 -22.08
N GLY A 14 19.56 1.04 -20.94
CA GLY A 14 20.54 1.55 -20.00
C GLY A 14 21.06 2.92 -20.30
N GLU A 15 20.54 3.59 -21.33
CA GLU A 15 21.10 4.85 -21.75
C GLU A 15 20.28 6.07 -21.39
N PHE A 16 19.16 5.91 -20.71
CA PHE A 16 18.40 7.07 -20.28
C PHE A 16 19.06 7.73 -19.09
N SER A 17 19.16 9.03 -19.15
CA SER A 17 19.55 9.81 -18.00
C SER A 17 18.63 11.01 -17.92
N SER A 18 18.45 11.49 -16.72
CA SER A 18 17.51 12.56 -16.45
C SER A 18 18.26 13.72 -15.82
N GLU A 19 17.96 14.92 -16.27
CA GLU A 19 18.51 16.09 -15.61
C GLU A 19 18.01 16.23 -14.20
N GLN A 20 16.80 15.78 -13.96
CA GLN A 20 16.28 15.82 -12.61
C GLN A 20 17.07 14.91 -11.69
N THR A 21 17.46 13.77 -12.17
CA THR A 21 18.31 12.89 -11.39
C THR A 21 19.64 13.53 -11.09
N ARG A 22 20.24 14.18 -12.08
CA ARG A 22 21.51 14.85 -11.88
C ARG A 22 21.39 16.01 -10.90
N ALA A 23 20.31 16.74 -10.98
CA ALA A 23 20.12 17.88 -10.10
C ALA A 23 20.01 17.47 -8.64
N ASN A 24 19.43 16.31 -8.39
CA ASN A 24 19.20 15.90 -7.02
C ASN A 24 20.40 15.26 -6.37
N SER A 25 21.17 14.53 -7.13
CA SER A 25 22.20 13.72 -6.48
C SER A 25 23.50 13.66 -7.22
N UNK A 26 23.44 14.27 -8.36
CA UNK A 26 24.29 14.20 -8.76
C UNK A 26 24.77 13.15 -9.14
N THR A 27 24.15 12.24 -8.88
CA THR A 27 24.53 10.94 -9.37
C THR A 27 23.91 10.75 -10.74
N SER A 28 24.67 10.20 -11.60
CA SER A 28 24.15 9.91 -12.92
C SER A 28 23.52 8.52 -12.88
N ARG A 29 22.22 8.47 -12.66
CA ARG A 29 21.53 7.22 -12.73
C ARG A 29 20.92 7.05 -14.10
N LYS A 30 21.03 5.84 -14.60
CA LYS A 30 20.35 5.51 -15.84
C LYS A 30 18.98 4.97 -15.52
N LEU A 31 18.01 5.45 -16.28
CA LEU A 31 16.64 4.99 -16.11
C LEU A 31 16.37 3.88 -17.10
N GLY A 32 15.49 2.98 -16.74
CA GLY A 32 14.97 1.99 -17.66
C GLY A 32 15.36 0.57 -17.44
N ASP A 33 16.35 0.29 -16.64
CA ASP A 33 16.69 -1.10 -16.43
C ASP A 33 16.23 -1.65 -15.08
N GLY A 34 15.66 -0.80 -14.26
CA GLY A 34 15.14 -1.24 -12.97
C GLY A 34 16.16 -1.72 -11.98
N GLY A 35 17.42 -1.42 -12.23
CA GLY A 35 18.45 -1.85 -11.32
C GLY A 35 18.60 -3.35 -11.23
N ARG A 36 18.21 -4.04 -12.26
CA ARG A 36 18.09 -5.47 -12.24
C ARG A 36 19.40 -6.17 -11.94
N ASP A 37 20.47 -5.67 -12.52
CA ASP A 37 21.75 -6.33 -12.41
C ASP A 37 22.39 -6.15 -11.06
N ASN A 38 22.01 -5.12 -10.34
CA ASN A 38 22.72 -4.79 -9.13
C ASN A 38 22.08 -5.35 -7.89
N LEU A 39 20.85 -5.82 -7.98
CA LEU A 39 20.13 -6.17 -6.80
C LEU A 39 20.27 -7.61 -6.37
N SER A 40 20.62 -8.50 -7.29
CA SER A 40 20.63 -9.90 -6.95
C SER A 40 21.66 -10.22 -5.88
N GLU A 41 22.82 -9.61 -5.96
CA GLU A 41 23.85 -9.90 -4.97
C GLU A 41 23.67 -9.09 -3.71
N ALA A 42 23.32 -7.84 -3.87
CA ALA A 42 23.15 -7.00 -2.70
C ALA A 42 21.95 -7.43 -1.86
N GLY A 43 20.93 -7.91 -2.53
CA GLY A 43 19.74 -8.33 -1.80
C GLY A 43 19.94 -9.52 -0.90
N ALA A 44 20.83 -10.42 -1.30
CA ALA A 44 21.06 -11.60 -0.50
C ALA A 44 21.72 -11.27 0.84
N GLU A 45 22.51 -10.24 0.87
CA GLU A 45 23.20 -9.85 2.08
C GLU A 45 22.42 -8.86 2.94
N ARG A 46 21.46 -8.20 2.33
CA ARG A 46 20.73 -7.14 3.02
C ARG A 46 19.29 -7.52 3.30
N GLN A 47 19.09 -8.69 3.80
CA GLN A 47 17.75 -9.17 4.04
C GLN A 47 17.00 -8.24 4.97
N GLY A 48 15.83 -7.82 4.55
CA GLY A 48 14.95 -7.03 5.37
C GLY A 48 15.42 -5.62 5.66
N THR A 49 16.37 -5.11 4.89
CA THR A 49 16.92 -3.81 5.21
C THR A 49 16.18 -2.67 4.53
N ALA A 50 15.72 -2.85 3.31
CA ALA A 50 15.09 -1.75 2.60
C ALA A 50 14.08 -2.29 1.61
N PRO A 51 12.99 -1.56 1.42
CA PRO A 51 12.03 -1.98 0.41
C PRO A 51 12.63 -1.81 -0.99
N SER A 52 12.21 -2.68 -1.89
CA SER A 52 12.61 -2.60 -3.27
C SER A 52 11.70 -1.63 -4.01
N PHE A 53 12.29 -0.68 -4.70
CA PHE A 53 11.54 0.24 -5.55
C PHE A 53 11.60 -0.14 -7.02
N ASN A 54 12.05 -1.33 -7.33
CA ASN A 54 12.18 -1.80 -8.69
C ASN A 54 10.99 -2.63 -9.09
N PHE A 55 10.62 -2.50 -10.34
CA PHE A 55 9.49 -3.25 -10.90
C PHE A 55 10.02 -4.01 -12.11
N PRO A 56 10.57 -5.21 -11.89
CA PRO A 56 11.25 -5.90 -12.98
C PRO A 56 10.34 -6.31 -14.13
N GLN A 57 9.03 -6.41 -13.92
CA GLN A 57 8.12 -6.71 -15.00
C GLN A 57 7.83 -5.53 -15.90
N ILE A 58 8.15 -4.32 -15.46
CA ILE A 58 7.84 -3.10 -16.20
C ILE A 58 9.13 -2.39 -16.53
N THR A 59 9.48 -2.37 -17.79
CA THR A 59 10.62 -1.62 -18.26
C THR A 59 10.13 -0.62 -19.29
N LEU A 60 10.60 0.62 -19.19
CA LEU A 60 10.09 1.67 -20.06
C LEU A 60 11.13 2.11 -21.08
N TRP A 61 11.77 1.12 -21.69
CA TRP A 61 12.69 1.39 -22.80
C TRP A 61 11.99 2.00 -23.98
N GLN A 62 10.70 1.68 -24.16
CA GLN A 62 9.88 2.21 -25.22
C GLN A 62 8.70 2.94 -24.60
N ARG A 63 8.18 3.92 -25.35
CA ARG A 63 6.99 4.64 -24.88
C ARG A 63 5.81 3.68 -24.80
N PRO A 64 5.11 3.65 -23.69
CA PRO A 64 3.96 2.75 -23.59
C PRO A 64 2.69 3.33 -24.22
N UNK A 65 2.54 3.59 -25.52
CA UNK A 65 1.73 4.04 -26.01
C UNK A 65 0.82 3.31 -25.96
N VAL A 66 -0.86 3.29 -25.79
CA VAL A 66 -2.16 2.64 -26.05
C VAL A 66 -2.68 3.19 -27.37
N THR A 67 -3.58 2.50 -27.99
CA THR A 67 -4.26 2.95 -29.20
C THR A 67 -5.59 3.59 -28.80
N VAL A 68 -5.82 4.81 -29.30
CA VAL A 68 -7.07 5.53 -29.07
C VAL A 68 -7.75 5.76 -30.41
N LYS A 69 -9.09 5.88 -30.37
CA LYS A 69 -9.86 6.17 -31.57
C LYS A 69 -10.45 7.57 -31.46
N ILE A 70 -10.15 8.40 -32.43
CA ILE A 70 -10.64 9.75 -32.44
C ILE A 70 -10.97 10.17 -33.87
N ALA A 71 -12.17 10.71 -34.07
CA ALA A 71 -12.64 11.14 -35.40
C ALA A 71 -12.48 10.01 -36.42
N GLY A 72 -12.75 8.77 -36.03
CA GLY A 72 -12.65 7.65 -36.93
C GLY A 72 -11.25 7.15 -37.19
N GLN A 73 -10.23 7.76 -36.58
CA GLN A 73 -8.83 7.38 -36.81
C GLN A 73 -8.26 6.70 -35.56
N LEU A 74 -7.36 5.78 -35.79
CA LEU A 74 -6.63 5.12 -34.70
C LEU A 74 -5.26 5.80 -34.55
N LYS A 75 -4.96 6.21 -33.31
CA LYS A 75 -3.70 6.87 -33.00
C LYS A 75 -3.07 6.21 -31.79
N GLU A 76 -1.76 6.14 -31.80
CA GLU A 76 -1.00 5.75 -30.61
C GLU A 76 -0.85 6.94 -29.71
N ALA A 77 -1.13 6.77 -28.42
CA ALA A 77 -1.04 7.86 -27.47
C ALA A 77 -0.55 7.36 -26.12
N LEU A 78 0.04 8.27 -25.40
CA LEU A 78 0.53 8.00 -24.04
C LEU A 78 -0.51 8.48 -23.03
N LEU A 79 -0.88 7.62 -22.10
CA LEU A 79 -1.75 8.03 -21.00
C LEU A 79 -0.86 8.73 -19.97
N ASP A 80 -1.07 10.03 -19.81
CA ASP A 80 -0.15 10.86 -19.02
C ASP A 80 -0.89 11.53 -17.88
N THR A 81 -0.80 10.93 -16.69
CA THR A 81 -1.46 11.49 -15.51
C THR A 81 -0.84 12.79 -15.05
N GLY A 82 0.35 13.12 -15.54
CA GLY A 82 0.99 14.38 -15.22
C GLY A 82 0.57 15.55 -16.12
N ALA A 83 -0.23 15.27 -17.16
CA ALA A 83 -0.65 16.30 -18.09
C ALA A 83 -2.09 16.71 -17.81
N ASP A 84 -2.32 18.03 -17.77
CA ASP A 84 -3.69 18.54 -17.63
C ASP A 84 -4.52 18.24 -18.87
N ASP A 85 -3.92 18.43 -20.02
CA ASP A 85 -4.64 18.49 -21.30
C ASP A 85 -4.26 17.32 -22.19
N THR A 86 -5.15 17.06 -23.15
CA THR A 86 -4.93 16.06 -24.20
C THR A 86 -4.41 16.77 -25.43
N VAL A 87 -3.26 16.35 -25.93
CA VAL A 87 -2.58 17.01 -27.03
C VAL A 87 -2.20 15.96 -28.07
N LEU A 88 -2.64 16.18 -29.29
CA LEU A 88 -2.37 15.26 -30.40
C LEU A 88 -1.66 16.00 -31.52
N GLU A 89 -0.78 15.28 -32.21
CA GLU A 89 -0.12 15.89 -33.34
C GLU A 89 -0.86 15.56 -34.63
N ASP A 90 -0.87 16.50 -35.50
CA ASP A 90 -1.18 16.34 -36.92
C ASP A 90 -2.42 15.50 -37.20
N ILE A 91 -3.54 15.91 -36.64
CA ILE A 91 -4.81 15.27 -36.89
C ILE A 91 -5.81 16.32 -37.33
N ASN A 92 -6.68 15.95 -38.26
CA ASN A 92 -7.78 16.81 -38.66
C ASN A 92 -9.01 16.43 -37.87
N LEU A 93 -9.49 17.38 -37.10
CA LEU A 93 -10.70 17.19 -36.30
C LEU A 93 -11.84 18.04 -36.86
N PRO A 94 -13.05 17.55 -36.71
CA PRO A 94 -14.19 18.33 -37.20
C PRO A 94 -14.50 19.50 -36.27
N GLY A 95 -15.12 20.51 -36.83
CA GLY A 95 -15.65 21.60 -36.03
C GLY A 95 -14.73 22.79 -35.97
N LYS A 96 -15.16 23.75 -35.18
CA LYS A 96 -14.43 24.99 -35.01
C LYS A 96 -13.30 24.80 -33.99
N TRP A 97 -12.29 25.62 -34.17
CA TRP A 97 -11.18 25.63 -33.23
C TRP A 97 -10.75 27.04 -32.96
N LYS A 98 -10.03 27.21 -31.86
CA LYS A 98 -9.46 28.51 -31.54
C LYS A 98 -7.98 28.33 -31.18
N PRO A 99 -7.17 29.36 -31.45
CA PRO A 99 -5.75 29.24 -31.13
C PRO A 99 -5.53 29.31 -29.64
N LYS A 100 -4.52 28.58 -29.19
CA LYS A 100 -4.12 28.55 -27.77
C LYS A 100 -2.62 28.34 -27.69
N MET A 101 -2.03 28.91 -26.66
CA MET A 101 -0.63 28.62 -26.32
C MET A 101 -0.59 27.75 -25.10
N ILE A 102 0.15 26.65 -25.15
CA ILE A 102 0.32 25.80 -23.99
C ILE A 102 1.80 25.69 -23.67
N GLY A 103 2.09 25.61 -22.39
CA GLY A 103 3.46 25.56 -21.91
C GLY A 103 3.86 24.18 -21.46
N GLY A 104 5.04 23.80 -21.83
CA GLY A 104 5.65 22.59 -21.33
C GLY A 104 7.10 22.90 -21.01
N ILE A 105 7.85 21.84 -20.76
CA ILE A 105 9.19 22.05 -20.31
C ILE A 105 10.09 22.59 -21.43
N GLY A 106 9.74 22.34 -22.66
CA GLY A 106 10.49 22.90 -23.78
C GLY A 106 10.10 24.30 -24.18
N GLY A 107 9.18 24.92 -23.44
CA GLY A 107 8.69 26.24 -23.81
C GLY A 107 7.21 26.18 -24.19
N PHE A 108 6.76 27.20 -24.88
CA PHE A 108 5.35 27.30 -25.28
C PHE A 108 5.20 26.88 -26.74
N ILE A 109 4.14 26.16 -27.00
CA ILE A 109 3.78 25.82 -28.37
C ILE A 109 2.39 26.32 -28.69
N LYS A 110 2.17 26.61 -29.94
CA LYS A 110 0.88 27.08 -30.43
C LYS A 110 0.07 25.88 -30.88
N VAL A 111 -1.14 25.78 -30.41
CA VAL A 111 -2.01 24.63 -30.73
C VAL A 111 -3.38 25.14 -31.14
N ARG A 112 -4.14 24.27 -31.78
CA ARG A 112 -5.54 24.49 -32.08
C ARG A 112 -6.37 23.78 -31.03
N GLN A 113 -7.28 24.51 -30.42
CA GLN A 113 -8.15 23.94 -29.39
C GLN A 113 -9.50 23.59 -29.99
N TYR A 114 -9.83 22.31 -29.93
CA TYR A 114 -11.15 21.80 -30.34
C TYR A 114 -11.89 21.38 -29.10
N ASP A 115 -13.15 21.80 -28.96
CA ASP A 115 -13.94 21.44 -27.79
C ASP A 115 -14.92 20.33 -28.13
N GLN A 116 -15.30 19.59 -27.09
CA GLN A 116 -16.33 18.55 -27.18
C GLN A 116 -16.01 17.47 -28.24
N ILE A 117 -14.79 17.00 -28.22
CA ILE A 117 -14.33 15.93 -29.10
C ILE A 117 -14.42 14.61 -28.36
N CYS A 118 -14.98 13.60 -29.02
CA CYS A 118 -15.09 12.27 -28.44
C CYS A 118 -13.85 11.47 -28.74
N ILE A 119 -13.27 10.87 -27.70
CA ILE A 119 -12.15 9.92 -27.85
C ILE A 119 -12.54 8.60 -27.19
N GLU A 120 -12.24 7.53 -27.84
CA GLU A 120 -12.42 6.20 -27.25
C GLU A 120 -11.07 5.68 -26.82
N ILE A 121 -10.95 5.37 -25.53
CA ILE A 121 -9.70 4.93 -24.91
C ILE A 121 -9.97 3.61 -24.22
N CYS A 122 -9.32 2.53 -24.68
CA CYS A 122 -9.49 1.21 -24.06
C CYS A 122 -10.96 0.83 -23.94
N GLY A 123 -11.73 1.10 -24.99
CA GLY A 123 -13.14 0.74 -25.03
C GLY A 123 -14.09 1.68 -24.30
N LYS A 124 -13.59 2.74 -23.71
CA LYS A 124 -14.41 3.70 -22.98
C LYS A 124 -14.35 5.06 -23.67
N LYS A 125 -15.45 5.77 -23.64
CA LYS A 125 -15.55 7.04 -24.34
C LYS A 125 -15.43 8.21 -23.38
N ALA A 126 -14.71 9.23 -23.81
CA ALA A 126 -14.59 10.51 -23.11
C ALA A 126 -14.86 11.62 -24.10
N ILE A 127 -15.41 12.71 -23.61
CA ILE A 127 -15.69 13.87 -24.46
C ILE A 127 -15.09 15.09 -23.80
N GLY A 128 -14.31 15.84 -24.54
CA GLY A 128 -13.72 17.05 -23.98
C GLY A 128 -12.84 17.74 -24.97
N THR A 129 -12.02 18.62 -24.45
CA THR A 129 -11.14 19.44 -25.27
C THR A 129 -9.92 18.64 -25.73
N VAL A 130 -9.64 18.77 -27.01
CA VAL A 130 -8.44 18.18 -27.60
C VAL A 130 -7.64 19.30 -28.25
N LEU A 131 -6.36 19.36 -27.91
CA LEU A 131 -5.45 20.33 -28.48
C LEU A 131 -4.63 19.64 -29.57
N VAL A 132 -4.47 20.34 -30.69
CA VAL A 132 -3.73 19.79 -31.82
C VAL A 132 -2.56 20.69 -32.11
N GLY A 133 -1.37 20.14 -32.09
CA GLY A 133 -0.16 20.92 -32.34
C GLY A 133 1.09 20.06 -32.38
N PRO A 134 2.24 20.71 -32.46
CA PRO A 134 3.50 19.98 -32.64
C PRO A 134 4.01 19.38 -31.33
N THR A 135 3.38 18.32 -30.92
CA THR A 135 3.84 17.59 -29.75
C THR A 135 4.69 16.39 -30.20
N PRO A 136 5.76 16.07 -29.47
CA PRO A 136 6.55 14.92 -29.86
C PRO A 136 5.87 13.57 -29.62
N VAL A 137 4.80 13.55 -28.84
CA VAL A 137 4.06 12.33 -28.58
C VAL A 137 2.62 12.72 -28.32
N ASN A 138 1.69 11.90 -28.81
CA ASN A 138 0.28 12.09 -28.52
C ASN A 138 0.05 11.79 -27.04
N ILE A 139 -0.61 12.70 -26.34
CA ILE A 139 -0.79 12.63 -24.90
C ILE A 139 -2.27 12.69 -24.57
N ILE A 140 -2.74 11.73 -23.79
CA ILE A 140 -4.08 11.78 -23.19
C ILE A 140 -3.91 12.26 -21.76
N GLY A 141 -4.45 13.42 -21.46
CA GLY A 141 -4.31 14.05 -20.17
C GLY A 141 -5.47 13.80 -19.24
N ARG A 142 -5.40 14.43 -18.07
CA ARG A 142 -6.38 14.19 -17.02
C ARG A 142 -7.79 14.57 -17.41
N ASN A 143 -7.95 15.53 -18.30
CA ASN A 143 -9.30 15.91 -18.72
C ASN A 143 -10.08 14.75 -19.34
N MET A 144 -9.38 13.79 -19.93
CA MET A 144 -10.01 12.59 -20.46
C MET A 144 -9.86 11.40 -19.54
N LEU A 145 -8.70 11.27 -18.88
CA LEU A 145 -8.43 10.11 -18.04
C LEU A 145 -9.42 9.96 -16.90
N THR A 146 -9.83 11.08 -16.29
CA THR A 146 -10.80 11.00 -15.20
C THR A 146 -12.14 10.47 -15.72
N GLN A 147 -12.53 10.83 -16.92
CA GLN A 147 -13.80 10.38 -17.46
C GLN A 147 -13.83 8.88 -17.71
N VAL A 148 -12.71 8.29 -18.11
CA VAL A 148 -12.68 6.85 -18.35
C VAL A 148 -12.35 6.04 -17.11
N GLY A 149 -12.24 6.71 -15.96
CA GLY A 149 -12.03 6.01 -14.69
C GLY A 149 -10.61 5.52 -14.49
N CYS A 150 -9.65 6.27 -15.02
CA CYS A 150 -8.25 5.89 -14.85
C CYS A 150 -7.83 6.00 -13.39
N THR A 151 -7.13 5.02 -12.89
CA THR A 151 -6.62 5.00 -11.52
C THR A 151 -5.14 4.72 -11.52
N LEU A 152 -4.47 5.17 -10.45
CA LEU A 152 -3.09 4.82 -10.19
C LEU A 152 -3.07 3.72 -9.13
N ASN A 153 -2.41 2.64 -9.46
CA ASN A 153 -2.37 1.49 -8.56
C ASN A 153 -0.93 1.17 -8.21
N PHE A 154 -0.65 1.25 -6.92
CA PHE A 154 0.70 0.97 -6.43
C PHE A 154 0.68 -0.31 -5.61
N PRO A 155 1.70 -1.13 -5.71
CA PRO A 155 1.77 -2.29 -4.84
C PRO A 155 1.92 -1.85 -3.39
N ILE A 156 1.37 -2.66 -2.48
CA ILE A 156 1.51 -2.38 -1.07
C ILE A 156 2.98 -2.52 -0.71
N SER A 157 3.55 -1.47 -0.13
CA SER A 157 4.93 -1.52 0.31
C SER A 157 5.02 -2.33 1.59
N PRO A 158 5.93 -3.30 1.66
CA PRO A 158 6.06 -4.07 2.91
C PRO A 158 6.48 -3.14 4.04
N ILE A 159 5.83 -3.29 5.18
CA ILE A 159 6.21 -2.57 6.39
C ILE A 159 7.27 -3.40 7.10
N GLU A 160 8.40 -2.76 7.40
CA GLU A 160 9.48 -3.46 8.07
C GLU A 160 9.08 -3.75 9.50
N THR A 161 9.27 -5.01 9.93
CA THR A 161 8.93 -5.37 11.29
C THR A 161 10.01 -4.89 12.26
N VAL A 162 9.57 -4.56 13.48
CA VAL A 162 10.50 -4.20 14.54
C VAL A 162 10.91 -5.49 15.27
N PRO A 163 12.21 -5.77 15.41
CA PRO A 163 12.62 -6.98 16.13
C PRO A 163 12.15 -6.95 17.58
N VAL A 164 11.59 -8.06 18.03
CA VAL A 164 11.05 -8.18 19.38
C VAL A 164 11.60 -9.44 20.02
N LYS A 165 11.95 -9.35 21.30
CA LYS A 165 12.45 -10.49 22.03
C LYS A 165 11.77 -10.60 23.38
N LEU A 166 11.80 -11.80 23.93
CA LEU A 166 11.44 -11.98 25.32
C LEU A 166 12.56 -11.50 26.23
N LYS A 167 12.24 -11.26 27.47
CA LYS A 167 13.26 -10.92 28.46
C LYS A 167 14.27 -12.07 28.58
N PRO A 168 15.54 -11.76 28.90
CA PRO A 168 16.54 -12.83 28.97
C PRO A 168 16.14 -13.91 29.95
N GLY A 169 16.33 -15.15 29.54
CA GLY A 169 16.05 -16.29 30.39
C GLY A 169 14.58 -16.69 30.50
N MET A 170 13.71 -15.98 29.80
CA MET A 170 12.27 -16.28 29.85
C MET A 170 11.80 -17.00 28.60
N ASP A 171 10.85 -17.89 28.78
CA ASP A 171 10.18 -18.57 27.68
C ASP A 171 8.82 -17.95 27.45
N GLY A 172 8.14 -18.37 26.38
CA GLY A 172 6.83 -17.85 26.07
C GLY A 172 5.75 -18.32 27.02
N PRO A 173 4.56 -17.74 26.94
CA PRO A 173 3.49 -18.09 27.87
C PRO A 173 2.89 -19.46 27.52
N LYS A 174 2.51 -20.21 28.56
CA LYS A 174 1.89 -21.50 28.41
C LYS A 174 0.68 -21.55 29.34
N VAL A 175 -0.29 -20.70 29.08
CA VAL A 175 -1.46 -20.54 29.95
C VAL A 175 -2.63 -21.29 29.35
N LYS A 176 -3.25 -22.10 30.17
CA LYS A 176 -4.34 -22.96 29.72
C LYS A 176 -5.58 -22.15 29.35
N GLN A 177 -6.25 -22.60 28.31
CA GLN A 177 -7.50 -21.96 27.86
C GLN A 177 -8.64 -22.38 28.80
N TRP A 178 -9.37 -21.39 29.27
CA TRP A 178 -10.55 -21.64 30.12
C TRP A 178 -11.66 -22.21 29.27
N PRO A 179 -12.55 -23.03 29.87
CA PRO A 179 -13.75 -23.49 29.17
C PRO A 179 -14.62 -22.31 28.76
N LEU A 180 -15.22 -22.42 27.60
CA LEU A 180 -16.11 -21.39 27.08
C LEU A 180 -17.44 -22.00 26.73
N THR A 181 -18.51 -21.20 26.86
CA THR A 181 -19.82 -21.65 26.44
C THR A 181 -19.90 -21.85 24.96
N GLU A 182 -20.85 -22.65 24.50
CA GLU A 182 -21.01 -22.90 23.08
C GLU A 182 -21.24 -21.59 22.31
N GLU A 183 -22.02 -20.68 22.88
CA GLU A 183 -22.30 -19.41 22.24
C GLU A 183 -21.03 -18.60 22.02
N LYS A 184 -20.14 -18.58 23.01
CA LYS A 184 -18.90 -17.84 22.92
C LYS A 184 -17.94 -18.50 21.94
N ILE A 185 -17.92 -19.84 21.90
CA ILE A 185 -17.07 -20.54 20.94
C ILE A 185 -17.51 -20.21 19.53
N LYS A 186 -18.82 -20.22 19.26
CA LYS A 186 -19.31 -19.88 17.94
C LYS A 186 -18.92 -18.44 17.56
N ALA A 187 -19.07 -17.52 18.51
CA ALA A 187 -18.73 -16.13 18.24
C ALA A 187 -17.24 -15.97 17.93
N LEU A 188 -16.40 -16.61 18.73
CA LEU A 188 -14.96 -16.53 18.50
C LEU A 188 -14.55 -17.19 17.20
N THR A 189 -15.23 -18.29 16.85
CA THR A 189 -14.92 -18.96 15.58
C THR A 189 -15.20 -18.04 14.40
N GLU A 190 -16.33 -17.32 14.43
CA GLU A 190 -16.63 -16.38 13.37
C GLU A 190 -15.62 -15.25 13.30
N ILE A 191 -15.27 -14.71 14.47
CA ILE A 191 -14.30 -13.61 14.50
C ILE A 191 -12.96 -14.06 13.96
N CYS A 192 -12.49 -15.23 14.38
CA CYS A 192 -11.20 -15.73 13.94
C CYS A 192 -11.18 -16.11 12.49
N THR A 193 -12.30 -16.63 11.95
CA THR A 193 -12.38 -16.90 10.52
C THR A 193 -12.21 -15.62 9.73
N GLU A 194 -12.85 -14.55 10.17
CA GLU A 194 -12.72 -13.27 9.50
C GLU A 194 -11.31 -12.72 9.63
N MET A 195 -10.72 -12.82 10.82
CA MET A 195 -9.36 -12.34 11.00
C MET A 195 -8.36 -13.11 10.15
N GLU A 196 -8.56 -14.42 10.05
CA GLU A 196 -7.68 -15.23 9.20
C GLU A 196 -7.81 -14.83 7.74
N LYS A 197 -9.03 -14.57 7.30
CA LYS A 197 -9.28 -14.14 5.93
C LYS A 197 -8.58 -12.81 5.63
N GLU A 198 -8.51 -11.95 6.64
CA GLU A 198 -7.85 -10.65 6.49
C GLU A 198 -6.34 -10.73 6.68
N GLY A 199 -5.80 -11.90 6.98
CA GLY A 199 -4.37 -12.06 7.17
C GLY A 199 -3.84 -11.67 8.54
N LYS A 200 -4.72 -11.34 9.48
CA LYS A 200 -4.29 -10.90 10.80
C LYS A 200 -3.78 -12.05 11.66
N ILE A 201 -4.34 -13.23 11.47
CA ILE A 201 -3.91 -14.43 12.20
C ILE A 201 -3.76 -15.57 11.20
N SER A 202 -3.04 -16.61 11.62
CA SER A 202 -2.86 -17.82 10.82
C SER A 202 -3.04 -19.03 11.70
N LYS A 203 -3.56 -20.11 11.11
CA LYS A 203 -3.65 -21.38 11.82
C LYS A 203 -2.27 -21.95 12.02
N ILE A 204 -2.06 -22.58 13.17
CA ILE A 204 -0.78 -23.21 13.49
C ILE A 204 -1.04 -24.63 13.95
N GLY A 205 0.02 -25.43 13.93
CA GLY A 205 -0.08 -26.82 14.32
C GLY A 205 0.15 -27.05 15.79
N PRO A 206 0.08 -28.30 16.18
CA PRO A 206 0.25 -28.66 17.60
C PRO A 206 1.68 -28.59 18.09
N GLU A 207 2.62 -28.41 17.21
CA GLU A 207 4.03 -28.35 17.60
C GLU A 207 4.37 -27.10 18.40
N ASN A 208 3.54 -26.05 18.31
CA ASN A 208 3.77 -24.83 19.07
C ASN A 208 3.31 -25.04 20.51
N PRO A 209 4.21 -24.94 21.51
CA PRO A 209 3.82 -25.24 22.89
C PRO A 209 3.20 -24.06 23.63
N TYR A 210 3.15 -22.88 23.02
CA TYR A 210 2.72 -21.67 23.73
C TYR A 210 1.22 -21.49 23.64
N ASN A 211 0.67 -20.81 24.61
CA ASN A 211 -0.75 -20.51 24.59
C ASN A 211 -1.10 -19.35 25.51
N THR A 212 -2.01 -18.53 25.02
CA THR A 212 -2.58 -17.41 25.77
C THR A 212 -4.09 -17.56 25.75
N PRO A 213 -4.77 -17.38 26.88
CA PRO A 213 -6.22 -17.58 26.88
C PRO A 213 -6.98 -16.47 26.19
N VAL A 214 -8.12 -16.84 25.60
CA VAL A 214 -8.99 -15.88 24.94
C VAL A 214 -10.37 -15.93 25.57
N PHE A 215 -11.05 -14.81 25.48
CA PHE A 215 -12.40 -14.63 26.00
C PHE A 215 -13.25 -13.95 24.96
N ALA A 216 -14.57 -14.11 25.09
CA ALA A 216 -15.52 -13.36 24.30
C ALA A 216 -16.37 -12.51 25.24
N ILE A 217 -16.46 -11.23 24.93
CA ILE A 217 -17.26 -10.30 25.70
C ILE A 217 -18.18 -9.53 24.76
N LYS A 218 -19.28 -9.02 25.28
CA LYS A 218 -20.15 -8.14 24.52
C LYS A 218 -19.91 -6.71 24.96
N LYS A 219 -19.90 -5.82 23.98
CA LYS A 219 -19.81 -4.40 24.28
C LYS A 219 -21.13 -3.92 24.87
N LYS A 220 -21.06 -2.87 25.69
CA LYS A 220 -22.26 -2.22 26.17
C LYS A 220 -23.10 -1.74 24.99
N ASP A 221 -24.41 -1.96 25.09
CA ASP A 221 -25.38 -1.52 24.10
C ASP A 221 -25.14 -2.12 22.72
N SER A 222 -24.53 -3.30 22.66
CA SER A 222 -24.28 -3.97 21.40
C SER A 222 -24.57 -5.45 21.53
N THR A 223 -25.08 -6.03 20.45
CA THR A 223 -25.28 -7.47 20.38
C THR A 223 -24.05 -8.18 19.81
N LYS A 224 -23.06 -7.43 19.41
CA LYS A 224 -21.87 -8.01 18.79
C LYS A 224 -20.89 -8.49 19.85
N TRP A 225 -20.32 -9.67 19.62
CA TRP A 225 -19.26 -10.21 20.44
C TRP A 225 -17.93 -9.60 20.07
N ARG A 226 -17.08 -9.46 21.06
CA ARG A 226 -15.72 -8.98 20.87
C ARG A 226 -14.75 -9.98 21.45
N LYS A 227 -13.67 -10.24 20.71
CA LYS A 227 -12.61 -11.12 21.15
C LYS A 227 -11.65 -10.36 22.05
N LEU A 228 -11.32 -10.96 23.19
CA LEU A 228 -10.33 -10.41 24.12
C LEU A 228 -9.28 -11.46 24.38
N VAL A 229 -8.03 -11.11 24.17
CA VAL A 229 -6.92 -12.01 24.44
C VAL A 229 -6.19 -11.50 25.67
N ASP A 230 -5.94 -12.41 26.62
CA ASP A 230 -5.34 -12.04 27.89
C ASP A 230 -3.82 -12.15 27.79
N PHE A 231 -3.19 -11.09 27.33
CA PHE A 231 -1.75 -11.06 27.13
C PHE A 231 -0.97 -10.70 28.38
N ARG A 232 -1.58 -10.77 29.57
CA ARG A 232 -0.86 -10.39 30.79
C ARG A 232 0.42 -11.19 30.96
N GLU A 233 0.37 -12.49 30.72
CA GLU A 233 1.55 -13.33 30.89
C GLU A 233 2.60 -13.05 29.83
N LEU A 234 2.18 -12.88 28.59
CA LEU A 234 3.12 -12.50 27.54
C LEU A 234 3.74 -11.13 27.81
N ASN A 235 2.92 -10.19 28.28
CA ASN A 235 3.42 -8.86 28.59
C ASN A 235 4.52 -8.89 29.65
N LYS A 236 4.37 -9.74 30.67
CA LYS A 236 5.40 -9.87 31.69
C LYS A 236 6.71 -10.36 31.10
N ARG A 237 6.64 -11.14 30.06
CA ARG A 237 7.81 -11.82 29.49
C ARG A 237 8.41 -11.09 28.31
N THR A 238 7.74 -10.03 27.84
CA THR A 238 8.22 -9.25 26.69
C THR A 238 9.24 -8.21 27.14
N GLN A 239 10.30 -8.05 26.37
CA GLN A 239 11.30 -7.04 26.67
C GLN A 239 10.68 -5.66 26.77
N ASP A 240 11.31 -4.81 27.55
CA ASP A 240 10.87 -3.42 27.67
C ASP A 240 11.57 -2.61 26.60
N PHE A 241 10.82 -2.11 25.66
CA PHE A 241 11.37 -1.29 24.60
C PHE A 241 10.52 -0.05 24.33
N TRP A 242 9.45 0.08 25.06
CA TRP A 242 8.54 1.19 24.84
C TRP A 242 9.15 2.53 25.24
N GLU A 243 10.07 2.53 26.17
CA GLU A 243 10.69 3.77 26.61
C GLU A 243 11.59 4.39 25.56
N VAL A 244 12.15 3.59 24.70
CA VAL A 244 13.12 4.06 23.73
C VAL A 244 12.46 4.72 22.53
N GLN A 245 11.22 4.34 22.24
CA GLN A 245 10.59 4.77 21.00
C GLN A 245 9.64 5.91 21.15
N LEU A 246 9.60 6.54 22.29
CA LEU A 246 8.51 7.39 22.52
C LEU A 246 8.66 8.80 22.12
N GLY A 247 7.89 9.18 21.22
CA GLY A 247 7.44 10.50 20.96
C GLY A 247 5.97 10.66 21.18
N ILE A 248 5.37 9.89 22.07
CA ILE A 248 3.93 10.01 22.28
C ILE A 248 3.65 11.32 23.01
N PRO A 249 2.89 12.25 22.42
CA PRO A 249 2.63 13.53 23.09
C PRO A 249 1.79 13.31 24.33
N HIS A 250 2.19 13.95 25.41
CA HIS A 250 1.40 13.92 26.63
C HIS A 250 0.26 14.93 26.53
N PRO A 251 -0.96 14.56 26.95
CA PRO A 251 -2.07 15.50 26.82
C PRO A 251 -1.90 16.80 27.57
N ALA A 252 -1.11 16.83 28.61
CA ALA A 252 -0.88 18.05 29.38
C ALA A 252 -0.12 19.10 28.56
N GLY A 253 0.56 18.71 27.49
CA GLY A 253 1.25 19.64 26.64
C GLY A 253 0.40 20.34 25.61
N LEU A 254 -0.87 19.99 25.50
CA LEU A 254 -1.74 20.62 24.54
C LEU A 254 -2.26 21.94 25.04
N LYS A 255 -2.18 22.95 24.19
CA LYS A 255 -2.78 24.25 24.51
C LYS A 255 -4.29 24.14 24.40
N LYS A 256 -4.98 25.06 25.10
CA LYS A 256 -6.42 25.07 25.00
C LYS A 256 -6.87 25.37 23.56
N LYS A 257 -7.71 24.51 23.04
CA LYS A 257 -8.27 24.64 21.68
C LYS A 257 -9.77 24.76 21.76
N LYS A 258 -10.37 25.43 20.77
CA LYS A 258 -11.82 25.56 20.74
C LYS A 258 -12.50 24.23 20.54
N SER A 259 -11.89 23.35 19.81
CA SER A 259 -12.44 22.01 19.64
C SER A 259 -11.30 21.01 19.49
N VAL A 260 -11.61 19.80 19.89
CA VAL A 260 -10.65 18.69 19.80
C VAL A 260 -11.36 17.52 19.17
N THR A 261 -10.73 16.95 18.16
CA THR A 261 -11.26 15.74 17.55
C THR A 261 -10.43 14.55 18.03
N VAL A 262 -11.11 13.56 18.57
CA VAL A 262 -10.45 12.36 19.06
C VAL A 262 -10.59 11.27 18.01
N LEU A 263 -9.47 10.79 17.53
CA LEU A 263 -9.46 9.72 16.55
C LEU A 263 -9.11 8.42 17.25
N ASP A 264 -9.96 7.41 17.05
CA ASP A 264 -9.70 6.09 17.58
C ASP A 264 -9.00 5.26 16.53
N VAL A 265 -7.72 5.05 16.72
CA VAL A 265 -6.93 4.28 15.77
C VAL A 265 -6.59 2.90 16.31
N GLY A 266 -7.47 2.35 17.14
CA GLY A 266 -7.22 1.04 17.73
C GLY A 266 -7.00 -0.05 16.70
N ASP A 267 -7.68 0.03 15.56
CA ASP A 267 -7.47 -0.95 14.52
C ASP A 267 -6.17 -0.73 13.75
N ALA A 268 -5.48 0.37 14.00
CA ALA A 268 -4.22 0.62 13.29
C ALA A 268 -3.16 -0.42 13.61
N TYR A 269 -3.19 -0.98 14.81
CA TYR A 269 -2.25 -2.04 15.15
C TYR A 269 -2.33 -3.20 14.16
N PHE A 270 -3.52 -3.48 13.66
CA PHE A 270 -3.72 -4.62 12.77
C PHE A 270 -3.17 -4.38 11.37
N SER A 271 -2.71 -3.18 11.08
CA SER A 271 -2.07 -2.92 9.79
C SER A 271 -0.55 -3.05 9.86
N VAL A 272 0.02 -3.29 11.04
CA VAL A 272 1.46 -3.36 11.23
C VAL A 272 1.86 -4.81 11.47
N PRO A 273 2.77 -5.38 10.65
CA PRO A 273 3.15 -6.77 10.84
C PRO A 273 4.00 -6.98 12.08
N LEU A 274 3.84 -8.15 12.68
CA LEU A 274 4.61 -8.54 13.85
C LEU A 274 5.85 -9.32 13.41
N ASP A 275 6.96 -9.08 14.09
CA ASP A 275 8.22 -9.79 13.87
C ASP A 275 7.95 -11.29 13.78
N GLU A 276 8.38 -11.90 12.69
CA GLU A 276 8.03 -13.29 12.42
C GLU A 276 8.51 -14.23 13.51
N SER A 277 9.72 -13.98 14.03
CA SER A 277 10.27 -14.86 15.06
C SER A 277 9.51 -14.77 16.37
N PHE A 278 8.72 -13.72 16.58
CA PHE A 278 7.98 -13.54 17.82
C PHE A 278 6.53 -14.05 17.73
N ARG A 279 6.05 -14.31 16.54
CA ARG A 279 4.62 -14.66 16.35
C ARG A 279 4.22 -15.89 17.12
N LYS A 280 5.11 -16.86 17.26
CA LYS A 280 4.79 -18.10 17.95
C LYS A 280 4.37 -17.89 19.40
N TYR A 281 4.84 -16.80 20.02
CA TYR A 281 4.49 -16.52 21.40
C TYR A 281 3.10 -15.93 21.57
N THR A 282 2.46 -15.54 20.48
CA THR A 282 1.08 -15.01 20.53
C THR A 282 0.02 -16.08 20.31
N ALA A 283 0.39 -17.33 20.35
CA ALA A 283 -0.50 -18.45 20.04
C ALA A 283 -1.67 -18.49 21.01
N PHE A 284 -2.84 -18.84 20.50
CA PHE A 284 -4.05 -19.03 21.31
C PHE A 284 -4.89 -20.14 20.70
N THR A 285 -5.90 -20.58 21.46
CA THR A 285 -6.71 -21.71 21.09
C THR A 285 -8.17 -21.38 21.20
N ILE A 286 -8.96 -21.72 20.18
CA ILE A 286 -10.41 -21.71 20.27
C ILE A 286 -10.84 -23.15 20.58
N PRO A 287 -11.38 -23.40 21.75
CA PRO A 287 -11.72 -24.79 22.09
C PRO A 287 -12.90 -25.30 21.26
N SER A 288 -12.99 -26.61 21.14
CA SER A 288 -14.14 -27.21 20.48
C SER A 288 -15.31 -27.30 21.47
N ILE A 289 -16.50 -27.43 20.90
CA ILE A 289 -17.71 -27.59 21.72
C ILE A 289 -17.61 -28.92 22.44
N ASN A 290 -17.76 -28.87 23.79
CA ASN A 290 -17.67 -30.05 24.65
C ASN A 290 -16.34 -30.82 24.52
N ASN A 291 -15.33 -30.15 24.04
CA ASN A 291 -14.00 -30.78 23.87
C ASN A 291 -14.05 -32.04 23.04
N GLU A 292 -14.92 -32.08 22.05
CA GLU A 292 -15.07 -33.26 21.23
C GLU A 292 -13.91 -33.43 20.27
N THR A 293 -13.27 -32.33 19.87
CA THR A 293 -12.14 -32.37 18.98
C THR A 293 -11.05 -31.45 19.55
N PRO A 294 -9.82 -31.56 19.07
CA PRO A 294 -8.82 -30.57 19.47
C PRO A 294 -9.24 -29.18 19.04
N GLY A 295 -8.89 -28.19 19.85
CA GLY A 295 -9.20 -26.82 19.51
C GLY A 295 -8.43 -26.34 18.31
N ILE A 296 -8.88 -25.25 17.74
CA ILE A 296 -8.21 -24.64 16.60
C ILE A 296 -7.18 -23.66 17.13
N ARG A 297 -5.95 -23.80 16.66
CA ARG A 297 -4.84 -23.00 17.13
C ARG A 297 -4.49 -21.92 16.10
N TYR A 298 -4.23 -20.72 16.60
CA TYR A 298 -3.85 -19.57 15.77
C TYR A 298 -2.67 -18.85 16.38
N GLN A 299 -1.97 -18.07 15.56
CA GLN A 299 -1.02 -17.07 16.03
C GLN A 299 -1.23 -15.77 15.28
N TYR A 300 -0.76 -14.68 15.85
CA TYR A 300 -0.90 -13.37 15.24
C TYR A 300 0.19 -13.13 14.20
N ASN A 301 -0.19 -12.51 13.11
CA ASN A 301 0.75 -12.01 12.09
C ASN A 301 0.96 -10.50 12.20
N VAL A 302 0.10 -9.83 12.96
CA VAL A 302 0.12 -8.37 13.12
C VAL A 302 0.16 -8.06 14.62
N LEU A 303 0.38 -6.78 14.93
CA LEU A 303 0.44 -6.36 16.33
C LEU A 303 -0.90 -6.58 17.01
N PRO A 304 -0.95 -7.41 18.06
CA PRO A 304 -2.25 -7.68 18.70
C PRO A 304 -2.64 -6.60 19.69
N GLN A 305 -3.92 -6.39 19.81
CA GLN A 305 -4.43 -5.49 20.85
C GLN A 305 -4.20 -6.10 22.21
N GLY A 306 -3.78 -5.27 23.16
CA GLY A 306 -3.54 -5.72 24.51
C GLY A 306 -2.13 -6.22 24.77
N TRP A 307 -1.31 -6.35 23.75
CA TRP A 307 0.08 -6.71 23.94
C TRP A 307 0.88 -5.44 24.21
N LYS A 308 1.81 -5.54 25.15
CA LYS A 308 2.60 -4.41 25.63
C LYS A 308 3.39 -3.73 24.51
N GLY A 309 3.82 -4.51 23.52
CA GLY A 309 4.64 -3.97 22.45
C GLY A 309 3.87 -3.19 21.41
N SER A 310 2.56 -3.41 21.28
CA SER A 310 1.82 -2.81 20.19
C SER A 310 1.84 -1.27 20.21
N PRO A 311 1.59 -0.61 21.35
CA PRO A 311 1.70 0.84 21.33
C PRO A 311 3.12 1.36 21.16
N ALA A 312 4.12 0.54 21.42
CA ALA A 312 5.52 0.99 21.32
C ALA A 312 6.08 0.86 19.92
N ILE A 313 5.44 0.07 19.07
CA ILE A 313 5.89 -0.16 17.71
C ILE A 313 5.06 0.65 16.73
#